data_cdabdfb85037423ee72d32fc82778ec0
#
_entry.id   cdabdfb85037423ee72d32fc82778ec0
#
_cell.length_a   1.000
_cell.length_b   1.000
_cell.length_c   1.000
_cell.angle_alpha   90.00
_cell.angle_beta   90.00
_cell.angle_gamma   90.00
#
_symmetry.space_group_name_H-M   'P 1'
#
loop_
_entity.id
_entity.type
_entity.pdbx_description
1 polymer ?
#
loop_
_entity_poly.entity_id
_entity_poly.type
_entity_poly.pdbx_seq_one_letter_code
_entity_poly.pdbx_strand_id
1 'polypeptide(L)'
;MWGPSCRPPMDRSEGTPVTENQTDPPGEGAGQDDTGHNHAGHGYITAKDDYLKRLRRIEGQARGLQRMVEEEKYCIDILTQVSAMTKALQAVAMGLLEDHISHCVVDAAVQGGPEAEAKIKEATDAIARLVRS
;
A
#
# COMPACT_ATOMS: atom_id res chain seq x y z
N MET A 1 -10.72 33.11 -8.44
CA MET A 1 -9.33 33.50 -8.73
C MET A 1 -8.49 32.27 -8.84
N TRP A 2 -8.07 31.97 -10.02
CA TRP A 2 -7.22 30.83 -10.30
C TRP A 2 -5.77 31.22 -10.10
N GLY A 3 -5.07 30.55 -9.18
CA GLY A 3 -3.66 30.79 -8.98
C GLY A 3 -2.83 30.31 -10.20
N PRO A 4 -1.59 30.80 -10.37
CA PRO A 4 -0.76 30.45 -11.53
C PRO A 4 -0.41 28.97 -11.66
N SER A 5 -0.59 28.19 -10.60
CA SER A 5 -0.35 26.75 -10.55
C SER A 5 -1.45 25.90 -11.20
N CYS A 6 -2.58 26.48 -11.57
CA CYS A 6 -3.72 25.78 -12.19
C CYS A 6 -3.81 26.00 -13.71
N ARG A 7 -2.80 26.50 -14.35
CA ARG A 7 -2.77 26.62 -15.81
C ARG A 7 -2.40 25.28 -16.44
N PRO A 8 -3.18 24.82 -17.43
CA PRO A 8 -2.79 23.63 -18.18
C PRO A 8 -1.46 23.90 -18.89
N PRO A 9 -0.58 22.92 -18.96
CA PRO A 9 0.64 23.07 -19.74
C PRO A 9 0.30 23.33 -21.20
N MET A 10 0.86 24.37 -21.75
CA MET A 10 0.55 24.85 -23.12
C MET A 10 1.18 23.97 -24.20
N ASP A 11 1.91 22.91 -23.88
CA ASP A 11 2.51 22.05 -24.88
C ASP A 11 2.56 20.60 -24.45
N ARG A 12 1.82 19.77 -25.15
CA ARG A 12 1.91 18.31 -25.09
C ARG A 12 2.62 17.75 -26.33
N SER A 13 3.49 18.50 -26.93
CA SER A 13 4.38 17.93 -27.93
C SER A 13 5.65 17.44 -27.25
N GLU A 14 5.82 16.14 -27.29
CA GLU A 14 6.98 15.37 -26.85
C GLU A 14 6.97 14.87 -25.41
N GLY A 15 6.05 13.97 -25.13
CA GLY A 15 6.26 12.97 -24.10
C GLY A 15 7.02 11.80 -24.70
N THR A 16 8.30 11.76 -24.55
CA THR A 16 9.04 10.52 -24.75
C THR A 16 8.58 9.53 -23.68
N PRO A 17 8.16 8.32 -24.04
CA PRO A 17 7.94 7.29 -23.06
C PRO A 17 9.30 6.94 -22.45
N VAL A 18 9.48 7.31 -21.19
CA VAL A 18 10.62 6.78 -20.43
C VAL A 18 10.31 5.33 -20.13
N THR A 19 10.70 4.47 -21.05
CA THR A 19 10.93 3.07 -20.75
C THR A 19 12.24 3.00 -20.03
N GLU A 20 12.23 3.32 -18.75
CA GLU A 20 13.37 3.00 -17.91
C GLU A 20 13.19 1.58 -17.43
N ASN A 21 13.75 0.70 -18.24
CA ASN A 21 14.02 -0.67 -17.88
C ASN A 21 15.17 -0.65 -16.87
N GLN A 22 14.85 -0.42 -15.60
CA GLN A 22 15.83 -0.68 -14.54
C GLN A 22 15.86 -2.18 -14.27
N THR A 23 16.81 -2.78 -14.89
CA THR A 23 17.33 -4.09 -14.52
C THR A 23 17.96 -3.94 -13.14
N ASP A 24 17.25 -4.40 -12.11
CA ASP A 24 17.87 -4.56 -10.81
C ASP A 24 18.97 -5.62 -10.88
N PRO A 25 20.18 -5.33 -10.41
CA PRO A 25 21.20 -6.34 -10.25
C PRO A 25 20.79 -7.33 -9.17
N PRO A 26 21.11 -8.62 -9.30
CA PRO A 26 20.86 -9.60 -8.26
C PRO A 26 21.73 -9.28 -7.05
N GLY A 27 21.12 -8.71 -6.03
CA GLY A 27 21.75 -8.56 -4.73
C GLY A 27 21.71 -9.89 -4.00
N GLU A 28 22.77 -10.65 -4.06
CA GLU A 28 23.05 -11.71 -3.12
C GLU A 28 23.26 -11.09 -1.75
N GLY A 29 22.41 -11.41 -0.85
CA GLY A 29 22.54 -11.05 0.55
C GLY A 29 21.92 -12.13 1.39
N ALA A 30 22.62 -13.23 1.51
CA ALA A 30 22.34 -14.21 2.54
C ALA A 30 22.64 -13.58 3.90
N GLY A 31 21.64 -13.49 4.71
CA GLY A 31 21.75 -13.06 6.09
C GLY A 31 20.68 -13.77 6.87
N GLN A 32 20.97 -14.98 7.26
CA GLN A 32 20.23 -15.68 8.29
C GLN A 32 20.47 -14.97 9.59
N ASP A 33 19.41 -14.86 10.35
CA ASP A 33 19.37 -15.48 11.68
C ASP A 33 17.94 -15.46 12.16
N ASP A 34 17.32 -16.57 11.90
CA ASP A 34 16.09 -16.98 12.53
C ASP A 34 16.46 -17.47 13.93
N THR A 35 16.43 -16.59 14.90
CA THR A 35 16.30 -17.02 16.30
C THR A 35 14.83 -16.97 16.65
N GLY A 36 14.26 -18.15 16.70
CA GLY A 36 12.92 -18.49 17.05
C GLY A 36 12.24 -17.57 18.06
N HIS A 37 11.48 -16.63 17.53
CA HIS A 37 10.42 -16.01 18.28
C HIS A 37 9.13 -16.65 17.79
N ASN A 38 8.58 -17.43 18.68
CA ASN A 38 7.28 -18.08 18.50
C ASN A 38 6.21 -17.00 18.39
N HIS A 39 6.14 -16.38 17.23
CA HIS A 39 5.06 -15.48 16.88
C HIS A 39 3.87 -16.37 16.53
N ALA A 40 2.97 -16.51 17.47
CA ALA A 40 1.61 -16.95 17.18
C ALA A 40 1.12 -16.08 16.01
N GLY A 41 1.06 -16.68 14.81
CA GLY A 41 1.23 -15.93 13.58
C GLY A 41 0.13 -14.95 13.29
N HIS A 42 0.48 -13.70 13.15
CA HIS A 42 -0.36 -12.78 12.39
C HIS A 42 -0.45 -13.32 10.95
N GLY A 43 -1.66 -13.38 10.40
CA GLY A 43 -1.91 -14.01 9.11
C GLY A 43 -1.10 -13.48 7.92
N TYR A 44 -0.55 -12.27 8.03
CA TYR A 44 0.24 -11.65 6.94
C TYR A 44 1.73 -12.02 6.94
N ILE A 45 2.24 -12.75 7.93
CA ILE A 45 3.68 -13.02 8.09
C ILE A 45 4.28 -13.73 6.87
N THR A 46 3.55 -14.66 6.26
CA THR A 46 4.00 -15.38 5.07
C THR A 46 4.09 -14.49 3.83
N ALA A 47 3.30 -13.41 3.77
CA ALA A 47 3.28 -12.44 2.68
C ALA A 47 4.00 -11.12 3.03
N LYS A 48 4.71 -11.06 4.14
CA LYS A 48 5.36 -9.86 4.67
C LYS A 48 6.23 -9.15 3.63
N ASP A 49 7.06 -9.89 2.91
CA ASP A 49 7.97 -9.32 1.92
C ASP A 49 7.23 -8.68 0.75
N ASP A 50 6.11 -9.26 0.32
CA ASP A 50 5.27 -8.69 -0.73
C ASP A 50 4.60 -7.39 -0.29
N TYR A 51 4.12 -7.32 0.94
CA TYR A 51 3.60 -6.08 1.51
C TYR A 51 4.67 -5.01 1.62
N LEU A 52 5.88 -5.36 2.06
CA LEU A 52 7.00 -4.42 2.13
C LEU A 52 7.39 -3.88 0.75
N LYS A 53 7.42 -4.73 -0.28
CA LYS A 53 7.68 -4.29 -1.66
C LYS A 53 6.64 -3.29 -2.15
N ARG A 54 5.35 -3.56 -1.89
CA ARG A 54 4.26 -2.66 -2.25
C ARG A 54 4.36 -1.34 -1.51
N LEU A 55 4.64 -1.36 -0.21
CA LEU A 55 4.79 -0.16 0.62
C LEU A 55 5.99 0.69 0.19
N ARG A 56 7.10 0.08 -0.21
CA ARG A 56 8.25 0.82 -0.76
C ARG A 56 7.91 1.53 -2.06
N ARG A 57 7.09 0.92 -2.92
CA ARG A 57 6.56 1.60 -4.12
C ARG A 57 5.70 2.80 -3.75
N ILE A 58 4.82 2.64 -2.77
CA ILE A 58 3.95 3.72 -2.29
C ILE A 58 4.78 4.85 -1.67
N GLU A 59 5.83 4.52 -0.92
CA GLU A 59 6.79 5.51 -0.43
C GLU A 59 7.42 6.30 -1.58
N GLY A 60 7.86 5.61 -2.64
CA GLY A 60 8.40 6.27 -3.84
C GLY A 60 7.38 7.16 -4.53
N GLN A 61 6.11 6.74 -4.60
CA GLN A 61 5.02 7.56 -5.12
C GLN A 61 4.78 8.81 -4.27
N ALA A 62 4.85 8.69 -2.95
CA ALA A 62 4.72 9.84 -2.05
C ALA A 62 5.84 10.85 -2.26
N ARG A 63 7.09 10.41 -2.42
CA ARG A 63 8.22 11.28 -2.77
C ARG A 63 8.03 11.94 -4.13
N GLY A 64 7.49 11.21 -5.10
CA GLY A 64 7.13 11.75 -6.41
C GLY A 64 6.10 12.89 -6.32
N LEU A 65 5.08 12.73 -5.45
CA LEU A 65 4.09 13.77 -5.18
C LEU A 65 4.71 15.03 -4.57
N GLN A 66 5.62 14.88 -3.60
CA GLN A 66 6.34 16.00 -3.01
C GLN A 66 7.10 16.80 -4.08
N ARG A 67 7.81 16.09 -4.96
CA ARG A 67 8.53 16.71 -6.07
C ARG A 67 7.60 17.44 -7.04
N MET A 68 6.44 16.86 -7.35
CA MET A 68 5.45 17.50 -8.21
C MET A 68 4.95 18.81 -7.61
N VAL A 69 4.74 18.87 -6.31
CA VAL A 69 4.34 20.10 -5.62
C VAL A 69 5.47 21.13 -5.59
N GLU A 70 6.70 20.69 -5.31
CA GLU A 70 7.88 21.55 -5.33
C GLU A 70 8.14 22.17 -6.71
N GLU A 71 7.92 21.39 -7.77
CA GLU A 71 8.05 21.81 -9.16
C GLU A 71 6.82 22.55 -9.70
N GLU A 72 5.83 22.78 -8.87
CA GLU A 72 4.60 23.51 -9.23
C GLU A 72 3.87 22.88 -10.44
N LYS A 73 3.79 21.54 -10.47
CA LYS A 73 3.09 20.80 -11.53
C LYS A 73 1.60 21.10 -11.51
N TYR A 74 0.96 20.84 -12.66
CA TYR A 74 -0.46 21.07 -12.83
C TYR A 74 -1.29 20.24 -11.83
N CYS A 75 -2.26 20.89 -11.15
CA CYS A 75 -3.03 20.29 -10.06
C CYS A 75 -3.71 18.97 -10.44
N ILE A 76 -4.25 18.87 -11.65
CA ILE A 76 -4.95 17.66 -12.10
C ILE A 76 -3.97 16.48 -12.22
N ASP A 77 -2.75 16.72 -12.66
CA ASP A 77 -1.73 15.67 -12.74
C ASP A 77 -1.35 15.19 -11.33
N ILE A 78 -1.22 16.10 -10.37
CA ILE A 78 -1.00 15.74 -8.96
C ILE A 78 -2.16 14.91 -8.41
N LEU A 79 -3.40 15.33 -8.64
CA LEU A 79 -4.60 14.60 -8.19
C LEU A 79 -4.69 13.22 -8.80
N THR A 80 -4.27 13.06 -10.06
CA THR A 80 -4.20 11.75 -10.74
C THR A 80 -3.22 10.83 -10.02
N GLN A 81 -2.06 11.33 -9.62
CA GLN A 81 -1.07 10.56 -8.85
C GLN A 81 -1.55 10.24 -7.43
N VAL A 82 -2.25 11.15 -6.78
CA VAL A 82 -2.91 10.89 -5.49
C VAL A 82 -3.92 9.76 -5.61
N SER A 83 -4.75 9.76 -6.64
CA SER A 83 -5.70 8.66 -6.90
C SER A 83 -5.00 7.33 -7.08
N ALA A 84 -3.91 7.28 -7.82
CA ALA A 84 -3.13 6.07 -8.04
C ALA A 84 -2.53 5.53 -6.72
N MET A 85 -1.98 6.42 -5.89
CA MET A 85 -1.43 6.05 -4.59
C MET A 85 -2.51 5.57 -3.62
N THR A 86 -3.68 6.20 -3.63
CA THR A 86 -4.83 5.78 -2.83
C THR A 86 -5.26 4.35 -3.18
N LYS A 87 -5.35 4.03 -4.46
CA LYS A 87 -5.69 2.67 -4.92
C LYS A 87 -4.62 1.65 -4.50
N ALA A 88 -3.35 2.02 -4.55
CA ALA A 88 -2.26 1.15 -4.10
C ALA A 88 -2.34 0.87 -2.60
N LEU A 89 -2.64 1.88 -1.77
CA LEU A 89 -2.87 1.72 -0.33
C LEU A 89 -4.11 0.86 -0.03
N GLN A 90 -5.20 1.06 -0.77
CA GLN A 90 -6.39 0.23 -0.63
C GLN A 90 -6.10 -1.23 -0.94
N ALA A 91 -5.29 -1.52 -1.97
CA ALA A 91 -4.90 -2.89 -2.29
C ALA A 91 -4.09 -3.55 -1.17
N VAL A 92 -3.18 -2.81 -0.52
CA VAL A 92 -2.46 -3.29 0.68
C VAL A 92 -3.43 -3.54 1.83
N ALA A 93 -4.33 -2.62 2.10
CA ALA A 93 -5.32 -2.75 3.17
C ALA A 93 -6.25 -3.96 2.96
N MET A 94 -6.72 -4.18 1.74
CA MET A 94 -7.56 -5.34 1.41
C MET A 94 -6.82 -6.66 1.56
N GLY A 95 -5.56 -6.72 1.14
CA GLY A 95 -4.73 -7.90 1.31
C GLY A 95 -4.51 -8.25 2.79
N LEU A 96 -4.17 -7.26 3.61
CA LEU A 96 -4.02 -7.45 5.06
C LEU A 96 -5.32 -7.91 5.73
N LEU A 97 -6.46 -7.36 5.31
CA LEU A 97 -7.77 -7.76 5.81
C LEU A 97 -8.09 -9.21 5.44
N GLU A 98 -7.82 -9.59 4.19
CA GLU A 98 -8.00 -10.97 3.71
C GLU A 98 -7.16 -11.96 4.51
N ASP A 99 -5.89 -11.65 4.75
CA ASP A 99 -5.00 -12.47 5.57
C ASP A 99 -5.49 -12.55 7.02
N HIS A 100 -5.98 -11.46 7.57
CA HIS A 100 -6.55 -11.43 8.92
C HIS A 100 -7.79 -12.33 9.03
N ILE A 101 -8.70 -12.25 8.08
CA ILE A 101 -9.90 -13.08 8.06
C ILE A 101 -9.53 -14.56 7.89
N SER A 102 -8.65 -14.87 6.94
CA SER A 102 -8.29 -16.26 6.61
C SER A 102 -7.56 -16.99 7.73
N HIS A 103 -6.79 -16.29 8.54
CA HIS A 103 -5.96 -16.89 9.59
C HIS A 103 -6.51 -16.60 10.99
N CYS A 104 -6.68 -15.34 11.35
CA CYS A 104 -7.04 -14.98 12.72
C CYS A 104 -8.53 -15.20 13.01
N VAL A 105 -9.42 -14.85 12.09
CA VAL A 105 -10.87 -14.98 12.31
C VAL A 105 -11.31 -16.42 12.18
N VAL A 106 -10.80 -17.14 11.18
CA VAL A 106 -11.13 -18.56 10.96
C VAL A 106 -10.63 -19.42 12.14
N ASP A 107 -9.39 -19.21 12.58
CA ASP A 107 -8.83 -19.94 13.71
C ASP A 107 -9.63 -19.68 15.00
N ALA A 108 -9.98 -18.44 15.26
CA ALA A 108 -10.81 -18.08 16.40
C ALA A 108 -12.23 -18.70 16.31
N ALA A 109 -12.82 -18.72 15.12
CA ALA A 109 -14.14 -19.31 14.88
C ALA A 109 -14.15 -20.82 15.13
N VAL A 110 -13.06 -21.52 14.76
CA VAL A 110 -12.91 -22.96 15.05
C VAL A 110 -12.83 -23.25 16.55
N GLN A 111 -12.16 -22.40 17.29
CA GLN A 111 -12.06 -22.50 18.76
C GLN A 111 -13.37 -22.10 19.48
N GLY A 112 -14.11 -21.17 18.88
CA GLY A 112 -15.39 -20.69 19.39
C GLY A 112 -15.26 -19.76 20.61
N GLY A 113 -16.39 -19.40 21.19
CA GLY A 113 -16.46 -18.60 22.42
C GLY A 113 -16.24 -17.10 22.24
N PRO A 114 -15.93 -16.38 23.35
CA PRO A 114 -15.81 -14.91 23.33
C PRO A 114 -14.71 -14.37 22.42
N GLU A 115 -13.65 -15.15 22.21
CA GLU A 115 -12.55 -14.77 21.34
C GLU A 115 -12.97 -14.73 19.87
N ALA A 116 -13.78 -15.67 19.42
CA ALA A 116 -14.34 -15.66 18.08
C ALA A 116 -15.18 -14.41 17.83
N GLU A 117 -16.03 -14.04 18.78
CA GLU A 117 -16.86 -12.83 18.68
C GLU A 117 -15.99 -11.55 18.62
N ALA A 118 -14.94 -11.48 19.44
CA ALA A 118 -14.01 -10.37 19.46
C ALA A 118 -13.27 -10.21 18.10
N LYS A 119 -12.79 -11.30 17.51
CA LYS A 119 -12.11 -11.29 16.21
C LYS A 119 -13.04 -10.92 15.06
N ILE A 120 -14.27 -11.39 15.06
CA ILE A 120 -15.28 -11.00 14.08
C ILE A 120 -15.59 -9.50 14.20
N LYS A 121 -15.72 -9.00 15.43
CA LYS A 121 -15.95 -7.57 15.67
C LYS A 121 -14.79 -6.72 15.18
N GLU A 122 -13.54 -7.09 15.48
CA GLU A 122 -12.36 -6.39 14.98
C GLU A 122 -12.36 -6.30 13.44
N ALA A 123 -12.63 -7.40 12.75
CA ALA A 123 -12.69 -7.43 11.30
C ALA A 123 -13.83 -6.54 10.75
N THR A 124 -14.98 -6.59 11.36
CA THR A 124 -16.14 -5.75 10.98
C THR A 124 -15.85 -4.26 11.17
N ASP A 125 -15.23 -3.89 12.28
CA ASP A 125 -14.83 -2.51 12.56
C ASP A 125 -13.75 -2.03 11.57
N ALA A 126 -12.82 -2.90 11.17
CA ALA A 126 -11.81 -2.59 10.16
C ALA A 126 -12.43 -2.37 8.78
N ILE A 127 -13.37 -3.22 8.37
CA ILE A 127 -14.13 -3.05 7.11
C ILE A 127 -14.88 -1.73 7.11
N ALA A 128 -15.56 -1.40 8.20
CA ALA A 128 -16.30 -0.15 8.33
C ALA A 128 -15.40 1.09 8.20
N ARG A 129 -14.16 1.02 8.71
CA ARG A 129 -13.17 2.10 8.51
C ARG A 129 -12.71 2.22 7.07
N LEU A 130 -12.44 1.10 6.40
CA LEU A 130 -12.03 1.10 4.99
C LEU A 130 -13.12 1.63 4.06
N VAL A 131 -14.37 1.30 4.32
CA VAL A 131 -15.52 1.77 3.52
C VAL A 131 -15.74 3.28 3.66
N ARG A 132 -15.41 3.84 4.83
CA ARG A 132 -15.57 5.29 5.08
C ARG A 132 -14.38 6.14 4.66
N SER A 133 -13.28 5.53 4.34
CA SER A 133 -12.06 6.25 3.93
C SER A 133 -12.07 6.74 2.48
#